data_25506c19a74520fb2be7025df20510da
#
_entry.id   25506c19a74520fb2be7025df20510da
#
_cell.length_a   1.000
_cell.length_b   1.000
_cell.length_c   1.000
_cell.angle_alpha   90.00
_cell.angle_beta   90.00
_cell.angle_gamma   90.00
#
_symmetry.space_group_name_H-M   'P 1'
#
loop_
_entity.id
_entity.type
_entity.pdbx_description
1 polymer ?
#
loop_
_entity_poly.entity_id
_entity_poly.type
_entity_poly.pdbx_seq_one_letter_code
_entity_poly.pdbx_strand_id
1 'polypeptide(L)'
;MTIKDSEPAAPVGYRMPAEWEPHAATWLAWPHYRGDWPGKFEPIPWVYAEIIRNLVKHERVELIVNGAAAARQARRVLERADVLSSNIRFHHWPTNRVWLRDSGCIFVTCGAGAHARENPAPHRALKFRFNAWAKYSNWRLDDKIGCLMAKVTPTPSAGSGRALTAKSAVRMGHPQAHHSPHAIEPTSNGKRIVLEGGSIDVNGAGTILTTEECLLSKVQERNPHMTRVHYEKAFADYLAAPHTIWLGRGIVGDDTHGHVDDLARFVSKDTVVTMVEPNSQDENHGPLRANLRRLQAARDQDGRPLTIVEIPMPQPVVFEGRRLPASYANFYIANGVVLAPVFNRANDRVALNTLAELFPTREIIPIYSGDFIWGLGAMHCMTQQQHLAGGHPDKP
;
A
#
# COMPACT_ATOMS: atom_id res chain seq x y z
N MET A 1 -8.16 10.74 -41.53
CA MET A 1 -7.48 9.51 -41.06
C MET A 1 -6.93 9.82 -39.68
N THR A 2 -7.74 9.58 -38.67
CA THR A 2 -7.44 9.90 -37.26
C THR A 2 -6.53 8.80 -36.72
N ILE A 3 -5.32 9.19 -36.33
CA ILE A 3 -4.40 8.35 -35.57
C ILE A 3 -5.12 8.03 -34.26
N LYS A 4 -5.57 6.79 -34.08
CA LYS A 4 -5.96 6.28 -32.78
C LYS A 4 -4.71 6.30 -31.93
N ASP A 5 -4.64 7.22 -30.96
CA ASP A 5 -3.68 7.13 -29.87
C ASP A 5 -3.86 5.74 -29.26
N SER A 6 -2.87 4.87 -29.45
CA SER A 6 -2.89 3.54 -28.85
C SER A 6 -2.88 3.72 -27.34
N GLU A 7 -3.91 3.22 -26.66
CA GLU A 7 -3.88 3.11 -25.19
C GLU A 7 -2.55 2.48 -24.77
N PRO A 8 -1.90 2.99 -23.70
CA PRO A 8 -0.68 2.37 -23.23
C PRO A 8 -0.97 0.92 -22.89
N ALA A 9 -0.26 0.01 -23.57
CA ALA A 9 -0.48 -1.41 -23.40
C ALA A 9 -0.24 -1.82 -21.95
N ALA A 10 -1.16 -2.61 -21.41
CA ALA A 10 -0.97 -3.28 -20.13
C ALA A 10 0.37 -4.04 -20.11
N PRO A 11 1.08 -4.09 -18.99
CA PRO A 11 2.38 -4.75 -18.91
C PRO A 11 2.20 -6.27 -19.00
N VAL A 12 2.28 -6.82 -20.21
CA VAL A 12 2.12 -8.26 -20.46
C VAL A 12 3.11 -9.08 -19.61
N GLY A 13 2.60 -10.08 -18.90
CA GLY A 13 3.42 -10.96 -18.06
C GLY A 13 3.75 -10.40 -16.67
N TYR A 14 3.26 -9.22 -16.32
CA TYR A 14 3.42 -8.64 -14.97
C TYR A 14 2.16 -8.88 -14.13
N ARG A 15 2.36 -9.02 -12.82
CA ARG A 15 1.29 -9.11 -11.81
C ARG A 15 1.59 -8.18 -10.63
N MET A 16 0.58 -7.79 -9.90
CA MET A 16 0.75 -7.21 -8.59
C MET A 16 1.01 -8.35 -7.60
N PRO A 17 2.19 -8.39 -6.94
CA PRO A 17 2.47 -9.39 -5.91
C PRO A 17 1.61 -9.15 -4.68
N ALA A 18 1.40 -10.20 -3.89
CA ALA A 18 0.80 -10.06 -2.57
C ALA A 18 1.74 -9.31 -1.62
N GLU A 19 1.20 -8.61 -0.63
CA GLU A 19 2.01 -7.78 0.28
C GLU A 19 3.04 -8.59 1.08
N TRP A 20 2.79 -9.86 1.37
CA TRP A 20 3.74 -10.73 2.08
C TRP A 20 4.89 -11.27 1.22
N GLU A 21 4.88 -11.03 -0.09
CA GLU A 21 6.00 -11.43 -0.95
C GLU A 21 7.23 -10.54 -0.68
N PRO A 22 8.46 -11.03 -0.93
CA PRO A 22 9.68 -10.33 -0.53
C PRO A 22 9.79 -8.90 -1.06
N HIS A 23 10.13 -7.97 -0.18
CA HIS A 23 10.32 -6.55 -0.48
C HIS A 23 11.80 -6.20 -0.72
N ALA A 24 12.06 -5.32 -1.66
CA ALA A 24 13.31 -4.60 -1.82
C ALA A 24 13.38 -3.38 -0.90
N ALA A 25 12.25 -2.76 -0.63
CA ALA A 25 12.14 -1.58 0.23
C ALA A 25 10.70 -1.29 0.63
N THR A 26 10.54 -0.55 1.72
CA THR A 26 9.33 0.18 2.08
C THR A 26 9.50 1.68 1.85
N TRP A 27 8.53 2.28 1.16
CA TRP A 27 8.44 3.72 0.95
C TRP A 27 7.59 4.38 2.03
N LEU A 28 8.09 5.50 2.57
CA LEU A 28 7.43 6.35 3.55
C LEU A 28 7.61 7.83 3.15
N ALA A 29 6.65 8.69 3.52
CA ALA A 29 6.83 10.14 3.44
C ALA A 29 6.84 10.73 4.86
N TRP A 30 7.89 11.50 5.20
CA TRP A 30 8.06 12.10 6.52
C TRP A 30 6.94 13.09 6.84
N PRO A 31 6.32 13.05 8.03
CA PRO A 31 5.20 13.90 8.39
C PRO A 31 5.61 15.38 8.43
N HIS A 32 4.82 16.22 7.78
CA HIS A 32 5.09 17.65 7.67
C HIS A 32 3.81 18.50 7.64
N TYR A 33 2.68 17.96 7.15
CA TYR A 33 1.44 18.68 7.06
C TYR A 33 0.63 18.58 8.37
N ARG A 34 0.64 19.63 9.17
CA ARG A 34 -0.03 19.69 10.47
C ARG A 34 -1.56 19.55 10.38
N GLY A 35 -2.13 19.85 9.21
CA GLY A 35 -3.57 19.73 8.99
C GLY A 35 -4.12 18.30 9.00
N ASP A 36 -3.24 17.28 8.87
CA ASP A 36 -3.66 15.88 9.05
C ASP A 36 -3.80 15.52 10.53
N TRP A 37 -3.05 16.19 11.44
CA TRP A 37 -3.07 15.97 12.90
C TRP A 37 -3.25 17.29 13.65
N PRO A 38 -4.37 18.02 13.49
CA PRO A 38 -4.56 19.29 14.15
C PRO A 38 -4.50 19.13 15.67
N GLY A 39 -3.63 19.93 16.32
CA GLY A 39 -3.39 19.85 17.77
C GLY A 39 -2.61 18.63 18.28
N LYS A 40 -2.31 17.63 17.44
CA LYS A 40 -1.63 16.39 17.83
C LYS A 40 -0.44 16.01 16.94
N PHE A 41 0.19 16.98 16.30
CA PHE A 41 1.29 16.70 15.37
C PHE A 41 2.61 16.29 16.05
N GLU A 42 2.88 16.78 17.25
CA GLU A 42 4.16 16.61 17.94
C GLU A 42 4.59 15.14 18.18
N PRO A 43 3.70 14.20 18.55
CA PRO A 43 4.07 12.78 18.69
C PRO A 43 4.28 12.08 17.35
N ILE A 44 3.74 12.56 16.24
CA ILE A 44 3.72 11.83 14.97
C ILE A 44 5.11 11.50 14.42
N PRO A 45 6.11 12.42 14.41
CA PRO A 45 7.47 12.07 14.01
C PRO A 45 8.10 10.92 14.82
N TRP A 46 7.70 10.74 16.09
CA TRP A 46 8.19 9.67 16.95
C TRP A 46 7.52 8.33 16.64
N VAL A 47 6.24 8.32 16.25
CA VAL A 47 5.58 7.14 15.71
C VAL A 47 6.28 6.67 14.42
N TYR A 48 6.65 7.62 13.55
CA TYR A 48 7.45 7.30 12.36
C TYR A 48 8.83 6.71 12.71
N ALA A 49 9.50 7.25 13.71
CA ALA A 49 10.78 6.70 14.16
C ALA A 49 10.62 5.24 14.66
N GLU A 50 9.54 4.94 15.38
CA GLU A 50 9.25 3.56 15.83
C GLU A 50 8.97 2.61 14.66
N ILE A 51 8.17 3.04 13.68
CA ILE A 51 7.92 2.28 12.45
C ILE A 51 9.24 2.01 11.72
N ILE A 52 10.04 3.05 11.48
CA ILE A 52 11.32 2.94 10.77
C ILE A 52 12.30 2.05 11.54
N ARG A 53 12.35 2.12 12.89
CA ARG A 53 13.15 1.25 13.75
C ARG A 53 12.96 -0.23 13.44
N ASN A 54 11.71 -0.62 13.24
CA ASN A 54 11.36 -2.02 13.01
C ASN A 54 11.59 -2.42 11.54
N LEU A 55 11.35 -1.53 10.59
CA LEU A 55 11.56 -1.80 9.16
C LEU A 55 13.05 -1.92 8.78
N VAL A 56 13.92 -1.05 9.27
CA VAL A 56 15.33 -1.00 8.85
C VAL A 56 16.15 -2.25 9.22
N LYS A 57 15.65 -3.08 10.11
CA LYS A 57 16.25 -4.37 10.48
C LYS A 57 16.06 -5.43 9.39
N HIS A 58 15.05 -5.28 8.55
CA HIS A 58 14.58 -6.29 7.62
C HIS A 58 14.63 -5.85 6.15
N GLU A 59 14.45 -4.57 5.89
CA GLU A 59 14.42 -4.02 4.53
C GLU A 59 14.86 -2.55 4.51
N ARG A 60 15.13 -2.04 3.33
CA ARG A 60 15.48 -0.63 3.15
C ARG A 60 14.23 0.23 3.28
N VAL A 61 14.40 1.39 3.91
CA VAL A 61 13.39 2.44 3.97
C VAL A 61 13.75 3.55 2.98
N GLU A 62 12.90 3.77 2.00
CA GLU A 62 12.97 4.89 1.07
C GLU A 62 12.11 6.05 1.64
N LEU A 63 12.75 7.04 2.25
CA LEU A 63 12.08 8.09 3.01
C LEU A 63 12.00 9.40 2.21
N ILE A 64 10.80 9.77 1.79
CA ILE A 64 10.51 11.03 1.12
C ILE A 64 10.44 12.15 2.18
N VAL A 65 11.13 13.25 1.94
CA VAL A 65 11.14 14.42 2.82
C VAL A 65 10.81 15.70 2.03
N ASN A 66 9.98 16.54 2.60
CA ASN A 66 9.54 17.80 1.98
C ASN A 66 10.63 18.88 2.10
N GLY A 67 11.72 18.69 1.34
CA GLY A 67 12.84 19.61 1.27
C GLY A 67 13.88 19.48 2.39
N ALA A 68 14.89 20.33 2.36
CA ALA A 68 16.06 20.25 3.23
C ALA A 68 15.75 20.46 4.73
N ALA A 69 14.78 21.30 5.06
CA ALA A 69 14.40 21.56 6.46
C ALA A 69 13.74 20.32 7.09
N ALA A 70 12.81 19.66 6.37
CA ALA A 70 12.19 18.41 6.80
C ALA A 70 13.23 17.28 6.89
N ALA A 71 14.19 17.22 5.96
CA ALA A 71 15.29 16.25 6.03
C ALA A 71 16.13 16.41 7.31
N ARG A 72 16.49 17.65 7.67
CA ARG A 72 17.22 17.92 8.92
C ARG A 72 16.41 17.56 10.16
N GLN A 73 15.11 17.84 10.15
CA GLN A 73 14.22 17.46 11.24
C GLN A 73 14.13 15.92 11.36
N ALA A 74 13.88 15.23 10.24
CA ALA A 74 13.80 13.76 10.21
C ALA A 74 15.09 13.13 10.77
N ARG A 75 16.26 13.58 10.28
CA ARG A 75 17.55 13.08 10.79
C ARG A 75 17.68 13.27 12.29
N ARG A 76 17.41 14.47 12.82
CA ARG A 76 17.48 14.73 14.27
C ARG A 76 16.56 13.83 15.10
N VAL A 77 15.34 13.57 14.62
CA VAL A 77 14.41 12.68 15.33
C VAL A 77 14.93 11.24 15.30
N LEU A 78 15.36 10.76 14.12
CA LEU A 78 15.88 9.40 13.95
C LEU A 78 17.19 9.18 14.73
N GLU A 79 18.07 10.18 14.78
CA GLU A 79 19.29 10.16 15.61
C GLU A 79 18.96 10.07 17.11
N ARG A 80 18.05 10.93 17.59
CA ARG A 80 17.61 10.93 18.99
C ARG A 80 16.86 9.66 19.39
N ALA A 81 16.23 8.99 18.43
CA ALA A 81 15.58 7.70 18.60
C ALA A 81 16.57 6.52 18.44
N ASP A 82 17.82 6.75 18.11
CA ASP A 82 18.82 5.71 17.80
C ASP A 82 18.35 4.76 16.67
N VAL A 83 17.87 5.36 15.58
CA VAL A 83 17.29 4.64 14.42
C VAL A 83 18.00 4.98 13.11
N LEU A 84 18.72 6.11 13.06
CA LEU A 84 19.39 6.53 11.83
C LEU A 84 20.44 5.51 11.38
N SER A 85 20.25 4.95 10.19
CA SER A 85 21.11 3.90 9.65
C SER A 85 21.33 4.07 8.14
N SER A 86 22.27 3.29 7.58
CA SER A 86 22.53 3.22 6.14
C SER A 86 21.36 2.61 5.34
N ASN A 87 20.44 1.93 6.00
CA ASN A 87 19.25 1.35 5.39
C ASN A 87 18.14 2.40 5.15
N ILE A 88 18.38 3.66 5.50
CA ILE A 88 17.44 4.75 5.21
C ILE A 88 18.00 5.61 4.08
N ARG A 89 17.28 5.66 2.94
CA ARG A 89 17.58 6.55 1.83
C ARG A 89 16.61 7.73 1.82
N PHE A 90 17.13 8.96 1.83
CA PHE A 90 16.33 10.17 1.81
C PHE A 90 16.12 10.67 0.39
N HIS A 91 14.85 10.99 0.05
CA HIS A 91 14.45 11.62 -1.20
C HIS A 91 13.86 13.00 -0.93
N HIS A 92 14.46 14.04 -1.48
CA HIS A 92 14.04 15.44 -1.28
C HIS A 92 12.95 15.81 -2.29
N TRP A 93 11.76 15.22 -2.15
CA TRP A 93 10.63 15.46 -3.03
C TRP A 93 9.47 16.12 -2.27
N PRO A 94 8.90 17.22 -2.80
CA PRO A 94 7.78 17.86 -2.15
C PRO A 94 6.51 17.02 -2.27
N THR A 95 5.79 16.89 -1.15
CA THR A 95 4.48 16.25 -1.06
C THR A 95 3.46 17.20 -0.44
N ASN A 96 2.18 16.98 -0.69
CA ASN A 96 1.11 17.65 0.03
C ASN A 96 0.83 16.94 1.36
N ARG A 97 0.78 15.60 1.35
CA ARG A 97 0.50 14.73 2.49
C ARG A 97 1.47 13.54 2.53
N VAL A 98 1.21 12.58 3.39
CA VAL A 98 2.14 11.45 3.66
C VAL A 98 1.61 10.08 3.23
N TRP A 99 0.39 10.00 2.73
CA TRP A 99 -0.34 8.76 2.48
C TRP A 99 0.12 8.08 1.18
N LEU A 100 1.29 7.42 1.26
CA LEU A 100 1.94 6.85 0.07
C LEU A 100 1.25 5.59 -0.46
N ARG A 101 0.47 4.90 0.33
CA ARG A 101 -0.37 3.80 -0.14
C ARG A 101 -1.26 4.26 -1.30
N ASP A 102 -1.79 5.47 -1.20
CA ASP A 102 -2.77 6.00 -2.13
C ASP A 102 -2.16 6.88 -3.21
N SER A 103 -1.10 7.61 -2.87
CA SER A 103 -0.47 8.57 -3.79
C SER A 103 0.76 8.01 -4.52
N GLY A 104 1.34 6.92 -4.03
CA GLY A 104 2.50 6.27 -4.60
C GLY A 104 2.23 5.59 -5.94
N CYS A 105 3.17 4.77 -6.38
CA CYS A 105 2.96 3.83 -7.48
C CYS A 105 2.82 2.41 -6.94
N ILE A 106 2.07 1.58 -7.66
CA ILE A 106 1.97 0.15 -7.41
C ILE A 106 3.07 -0.55 -8.19
N PHE A 107 3.93 -1.29 -7.49
CA PHE A 107 4.98 -2.07 -8.14
C PHE A 107 4.42 -3.43 -8.56
N VAL A 108 4.63 -3.76 -9.85
CA VAL A 108 4.27 -5.05 -10.43
C VAL A 108 5.53 -5.79 -10.85
N THR A 109 5.54 -7.09 -10.69
CA THR A 109 6.69 -7.95 -11.00
C THR A 109 6.38 -8.89 -12.14
N CYS A 110 7.41 -9.22 -12.96
CA CYS A 110 7.27 -10.24 -13.99
C CYS A 110 7.24 -11.62 -13.34
N GLY A 111 6.25 -12.44 -13.70
CA GLY A 111 6.19 -13.84 -13.29
C GLY A 111 7.33 -14.67 -13.90
N ALA A 112 7.64 -15.83 -13.31
CA ALA A 112 8.71 -16.74 -13.74
C ALA A 112 8.46 -17.46 -15.09
N GLY A 113 7.51 -16.98 -15.92
CA GLY A 113 7.16 -17.55 -17.22
C GLY A 113 8.15 -17.23 -18.33
N ALA A 114 7.92 -17.78 -19.55
CA ALA A 114 8.80 -17.72 -20.71
C ALA A 114 9.26 -16.29 -21.13
N HIS A 115 8.49 -15.26 -20.79
CA HIS A 115 8.83 -13.86 -21.08
C HIS A 115 9.91 -13.27 -20.15
N ALA A 116 10.18 -13.87 -18.98
CA ALA A 116 11.24 -13.41 -18.07
C ALA A 116 12.65 -13.54 -18.69
N ARG A 117 12.79 -14.38 -19.72
CA ARG A 117 14.09 -14.59 -20.44
C ARG A 117 14.37 -13.53 -21.49
N GLU A 118 13.35 -12.86 -22.02
CA GLU A 118 13.48 -11.92 -23.14
C GLU A 118 13.39 -10.43 -22.71
N ASN A 119 12.92 -10.13 -21.49
CA ASN A 119 12.73 -8.77 -21.03
C ASN A 119 13.33 -8.56 -19.62
N PRO A 120 14.48 -7.92 -19.52
CA PRO A 120 15.25 -7.82 -18.26
C PRO A 120 14.74 -6.78 -17.26
N ALA A 121 13.58 -6.15 -17.49
CA ALA A 121 13.01 -5.25 -16.48
C ALA A 121 12.26 -6.08 -15.42
N PRO A 122 12.87 -6.36 -14.25
CA PRO A 122 12.34 -7.32 -13.31
C PRO A 122 11.09 -6.83 -12.57
N HIS A 123 10.80 -5.54 -12.59
CA HIS A 123 9.58 -4.92 -12.07
C HIS A 123 9.23 -3.67 -12.88
N ARG A 124 7.96 -3.28 -12.79
CA ARG A 124 7.46 -2.02 -13.34
C ARG A 124 6.63 -1.29 -12.29
N ALA A 125 6.44 -0.02 -12.50
CA ALA A 125 5.62 0.81 -11.63
C ALA A 125 4.37 1.24 -12.39
N LEU A 126 3.21 1.03 -11.79
CA LEU A 126 1.93 1.55 -12.27
C LEU A 126 1.59 2.80 -11.46
N LYS A 127 1.44 3.94 -12.14
CA LYS A 127 1.02 5.18 -11.50
C LYS A 127 -0.41 5.49 -11.88
N PHE A 128 -1.34 5.05 -11.06
CA PHE A 128 -2.73 5.52 -11.10
C PHE A 128 -2.79 7.00 -10.72
N ARG A 129 -3.76 7.72 -11.28
CA ARG A 129 -3.99 9.10 -10.91
C ARG A 129 -4.44 9.18 -9.46
N PHE A 130 -3.92 10.14 -8.71
CA PHE A 130 -4.38 10.48 -7.38
C PHE A 130 -5.09 11.83 -7.39
N ASN A 131 -6.25 11.93 -6.74
CA ASN A 131 -7.05 13.15 -6.68
C ASN A 131 -7.51 13.50 -5.25
N ALA A 132 -6.73 13.02 -4.24
CA ALA A 132 -7.06 13.15 -2.82
C ALA A 132 -8.48 12.67 -2.49
N TRP A 133 -8.77 11.43 -2.87
CA TRP A 133 -10.03 10.72 -2.58
C TRP A 133 -11.27 11.45 -3.12
N ALA A 134 -11.13 12.24 -4.18
CA ALA A 134 -12.14 13.15 -4.73
C ALA A 134 -12.73 14.12 -3.67
N LYS A 135 -11.97 14.47 -2.66
CA LYS A 135 -12.41 15.27 -1.50
C LYS A 135 -11.61 16.53 -1.27
N TYR A 136 -10.27 16.46 -1.35
CA TYR A 136 -9.38 17.56 -0.99
C TYR A 136 -8.78 18.23 -2.22
N SER A 137 -8.49 19.52 -2.12
CA SER A 137 -7.89 20.31 -3.22
C SER A 137 -6.36 20.24 -3.30
N ASN A 138 -5.68 19.84 -2.20
CA ASN A 138 -4.22 19.80 -2.06
C ASN A 138 -3.66 18.40 -2.38
N TRP A 139 -3.47 18.07 -3.65
CA TRP A 139 -3.04 16.74 -4.10
C TRP A 139 -2.04 16.74 -5.27
N ARG A 140 -1.80 17.89 -5.89
CA ARG A 140 -1.03 17.94 -7.14
C ARG A 140 0.44 17.54 -7.00
N LEU A 141 1.02 17.69 -5.81
CA LEU A 141 2.38 17.21 -5.55
C LEU A 141 2.36 15.69 -5.35
N ASP A 142 1.38 15.19 -4.61
CA ASP A 142 1.23 13.77 -4.33
C ASP A 142 0.95 12.97 -5.62
N ASP A 143 0.16 13.49 -6.56
CA ASP A 143 -0.06 12.81 -7.86
C ASP A 143 1.24 12.62 -8.68
N LYS A 144 2.32 13.36 -8.37
CA LYS A 144 3.61 13.22 -9.05
C LYS A 144 4.54 12.19 -8.39
N ILE A 145 4.30 11.86 -7.13
CA ILE A 145 5.24 11.06 -6.33
C ILE A 145 5.46 9.68 -6.92
N GLY A 146 4.42 8.97 -7.35
CA GLY A 146 4.57 7.66 -7.94
C GLY A 146 5.46 7.64 -9.19
N CYS A 147 5.46 8.71 -9.99
CA CYS A 147 6.38 8.85 -11.13
C CYS A 147 7.84 9.06 -10.68
N LEU A 148 8.08 9.70 -9.54
CA LEU A 148 9.41 9.85 -8.96
C LEU A 148 9.90 8.54 -8.36
N MET A 149 9.04 7.82 -7.64
CA MET A 149 9.33 6.48 -7.10
C MET A 149 9.75 5.50 -8.21
N ALA A 150 9.04 5.51 -9.35
CA ALA A 150 9.32 4.66 -10.50
C ALA A 150 10.72 4.87 -11.11
N LYS A 151 11.33 6.03 -10.91
CA LYS A 151 12.68 6.36 -11.39
C LYS A 151 13.80 5.84 -10.50
N VAL A 152 13.47 5.42 -9.29
CA VAL A 152 14.46 4.89 -8.34
C VAL A 152 14.66 3.41 -8.63
N THR A 153 15.79 3.07 -9.27
CA THR A 153 16.17 1.66 -9.45
C THR A 153 16.59 1.06 -8.11
N PRO A 154 16.16 -0.18 -7.79
CA PRO A 154 16.68 -0.87 -6.63
C PRO A 154 18.19 -1.06 -6.80
N THR A 155 18.97 -0.57 -5.84
CA THR A 155 20.36 -1.02 -5.72
C THR A 155 20.29 -2.43 -5.13
N PRO A 156 20.95 -3.45 -5.71
CA PRO A 156 21.03 -4.75 -5.07
C PRO A 156 21.53 -4.56 -3.63
N SER A 157 20.80 -5.13 -2.66
CA SER A 157 21.27 -5.15 -1.28
C SER A 157 22.67 -5.76 -1.29
N ALA A 158 23.62 -5.13 -0.62
CA ALA A 158 24.96 -5.67 -0.39
C ALA A 158 24.85 -6.87 0.58
N GLY A 159 24.33 -7.98 0.06
CA GLY A 159 24.45 -9.30 0.66
C GLY A 159 25.81 -9.86 0.25
N SER A 160 26.74 -9.88 1.17
CA SER A 160 27.99 -10.64 1.21
C SER A 160 28.86 -10.64 -0.05
N GLY A 161 29.92 -9.82 -0.06
CA GLY A 161 31.18 -10.15 -0.71
C GLY A 161 31.52 -9.44 -2.01
N ARG A 162 32.47 -8.54 -1.87
CA ARG A 162 33.32 -7.82 -2.82
C ARG A 162 32.88 -6.43 -3.26
N ALA A 163 33.51 -5.48 -2.61
CA ALA A 163 33.64 -4.12 -3.13
C ALA A 163 34.34 -4.15 -4.51
N LEU A 164 33.60 -3.80 -5.56
CA LEU A 164 34.20 -3.43 -6.83
C LEU A 164 34.54 -1.94 -6.77
N THR A 165 35.83 -1.66 -6.68
CA THR A 165 36.42 -0.34 -6.74
C THR A 165 36.01 0.39 -8.03
N ALA A 166 35.47 1.59 -7.85
CA ALA A 166 35.17 2.52 -8.93
C ALA A 166 36.47 3.01 -9.60
N LYS A 167 36.90 2.35 -10.68
CA LYS A 167 37.79 2.92 -11.70
C LYS A 167 37.57 2.20 -13.00
N SER A 168 36.97 2.90 -13.96
CA SER A 168 36.93 2.73 -15.42
C SER A 168 35.54 2.72 -16.03
N ALA A 169 35.06 3.90 -16.32
CA ALA A 169 33.95 4.08 -17.25
C ALA A 169 34.28 5.21 -18.21
N VAL A 170 35.14 4.94 -19.19
CA VAL A 170 35.13 5.65 -20.45
C VAL A 170 35.50 4.63 -21.54
N ARG A 171 34.51 4.14 -22.28
CA ARG A 171 34.65 3.83 -23.70
C ARG A 171 33.29 3.72 -24.39
N MET A 172 33.23 4.40 -25.48
CA MET A 172 32.12 4.64 -26.39
C MET A 172 31.51 3.38 -27.01
N GLY A 173 30.21 3.48 -27.35
CA GLY A 173 29.64 2.96 -28.59
C GLY A 173 28.75 1.74 -28.48
N HIS A 174 27.46 1.96 -28.25
CA HIS A 174 26.33 1.53 -29.09
C HIS A 174 25.03 2.06 -28.41
N PRO A 175 24.03 2.54 -29.15
CA PRO A 175 22.78 2.96 -28.57
C PRO A 175 21.99 1.71 -28.14
N GLN A 176 22.25 1.25 -26.91
CA GLN A 176 21.30 0.37 -26.24
C GLN A 176 20.03 1.17 -25.99
N ALA A 177 18.92 0.63 -26.44
CA ALA A 177 17.60 1.17 -26.17
C ALA A 177 17.47 1.39 -24.65
N HIS A 178 17.60 2.65 -24.22
CA HIS A 178 17.31 3.07 -22.86
C HIS A 178 15.80 2.90 -22.66
N HIS A 179 15.37 1.76 -22.15
CA HIS A 179 14.07 1.66 -21.55
C HIS A 179 14.11 2.51 -20.28
N SER A 180 13.66 3.75 -20.43
CA SER A 180 13.46 4.65 -19.32
C SER A 180 12.50 3.97 -18.34
N PRO A 181 12.80 3.92 -17.02
CA PRO A 181 11.89 3.37 -16.01
C PRO A 181 10.74 4.37 -15.75
N HIS A 182 9.95 4.65 -16.79
CA HIS A 182 8.76 5.49 -16.62
C HIS A 182 7.64 4.63 -16.05
N ALA A 183 6.92 5.19 -15.10
CA ALA A 183 5.69 4.60 -14.62
C ALA A 183 4.71 4.46 -15.79
N ILE A 184 4.05 3.31 -15.88
CA ILE A 184 2.89 3.14 -16.74
C ILE A 184 1.71 3.85 -16.08
N GLU A 185 1.02 4.69 -16.81
CA GLU A 185 -0.18 5.38 -16.34
C GLU A 185 -1.43 4.65 -16.85
N PRO A 186 -2.12 3.86 -15.98
CA PRO A 186 -3.29 3.11 -16.41
C PRO A 186 -4.43 4.01 -16.90
N THR A 187 -5.06 3.59 -17.99
CA THR A 187 -6.17 4.32 -18.62
C THR A 187 -7.38 3.43 -18.85
N SER A 188 -8.55 4.05 -18.91
CA SER A 188 -9.80 3.44 -19.37
C SER A 188 -10.48 4.42 -20.30
N ASN A 189 -10.78 3.98 -21.52
CA ASN A 189 -11.35 4.85 -22.58
C ASN A 189 -10.55 6.15 -22.79
N GLY A 190 -9.22 6.05 -22.79
CA GLY A 190 -8.29 7.18 -23.02
C GLY A 190 -8.18 8.15 -21.82
N LYS A 191 -8.79 7.86 -20.66
CA LYS A 191 -8.67 8.68 -19.45
C LYS A 191 -7.86 7.94 -18.39
N ARG A 192 -6.94 8.65 -17.70
CA ARG A 192 -6.20 8.08 -16.58
C ARG A 192 -7.16 7.65 -15.47
N ILE A 193 -6.97 6.43 -14.98
CA ILE A 193 -7.76 5.85 -13.90
C ILE A 193 -7.27 6.44 -12.57
N VAL A 194 -8.20 6.93 -11.74
CA VAL A 194 -7.97 7.23 -10.33
C VAL A 194 -8.16 5.95 -9.54
N LEU A 195 -7.12 5.51 -8.84
CA LEU A 195 -7.16 4.32 -7.97
C LEU A 195 -6.13 4.48 -6.86
N GLU A 196 -6.58 4.36 -5.65
CA GLU A 196 -5.74 4.35 -4.45
C GLU A 196 -5.34 2.90 -4.10
N GLY A 197 -4.10 2.71 -3.63
CA GLY A 197 -3.63 1.38 -3.20
C GLY A 197 -4.39 0.82 -2.00
N GLY A 198 -4.90 1.69 -1.12
CA GLY A 198 -5.74 1.30 0.03
C GLY A 198 -7.14 0.83 -0.36
N SER A 199 -7.60 1.17 -1.57
CA SER A 199 -8.90 0.71 -2.10
C SER A 199 -8.89 -0.73 -2.61
N ILE A 200 -7.72 -1.36 -2.70
CA ILE A 200 -7.55 -2.72 -3.23
C ILE A 200 -6.63 -3.54 -2.33
N ASP A 201 -6.82 -4.87 -2.33
CA ASP A 201 -5.90 -5.83 -1.71
C ASP A 201 -5.85 -7.10 -2.57
N VAL A 202 -4.66 -7.69 -2.79
CA VAL A 202 -4.48 -8.81 -3.71
C VAL A 202 -3.84 -10.02 -3.05
N ASN A 203 -4.23 -11.21 -3.49
CA ASN A 203 -3.57 -12.45 -3.06
C ASN A 203 -2.34 -12.85 -3.90
N GLY A 204 -1.94 -12.02 -4.87
CA GLY A 204 -0.81 -12.30 -5.77
C GLY A 204 -1.04 -13.44 -6.77
N ALA A 205 -2.19 -14.12 -6.70
CA ALA A 205 -2.51 -15.29 -7.53
C ALA A 205 -3.66 -15.04 -8.53
N GLY A 206 -4.22 -13.83 -8.55
CA GLY A 206 -5.28 -13.45 -9.49
C GLY A 206 -6.58 -13.00 -8.84
N THR A 207 -6.69 -13.01 -7.51
CA THR A 207 -7.86 -12.47 -6.81
C THR A 207 -7.54 -11.12 -6.17
N ILE A 208 -8.49 -10.19 -6.26
CA ILE A 208 -8.44 -8.86 -5.69
C ILE A 208 -9.70 -8.56 -4.88
N LEU A 209 -9.51 -7.96 -3.70
CA LEU A 209 -10.58 -7.38 -2.88
C LEU A 209 -10.71 -5.89 -3.16
N THR A 210 -11.93 -5.39 -3.18
CA THR A 210 -12.27 -3.96 -3.24
C THR A 210 -13.68 -3.73 -2.70
N THR A 211 -14.14 -2.47 -2.67
CA THR A 211 -15.49 -2.14 -2.19
C THR A 211 -16.32 -1.41 -3.22
N GLU A 212 -17.62 -1.64 -3.18
CA GLU A 212 -18.61 -0.88 -3.99
C GLU A 212 -18.69 0.57 -3.55
N GLU A 213 -18.57 0.82 -2.24
CA GLU A 213 -18.64 2.18 -1.69
C GLU A 213 -17.50 3.05 -2.22
N CYS A 214 -16.28 2.55 -2.25
CA CYS A 214 -15.13 3.32 -2.74
C CYS A 214 -15.19 3.56 -4.26
N LEU A 215 -15.43 2.52 -5.05
CA LEU A 215 -15.21 2.59 -6.49
C LEU A 215 -16.47 2.88 -7.31
N LEU A 216 -17.67 2.59 -6.78
CA LEU A 216 -18.93 2.70 -7.52
C LEU A 216 -19.88 3.76 -6.95
N SER A 217 -19.58 4.33 -5.78
CA SER A 217 -20.41 5.39 -5.18
C SER A 217 -20.32 6.70 -5.98
N LYS A 218 -21.40 7.47 -5.92
CA LYS A 218 -21.43 8.85 -6.41
C LYS A 218 -20.89 9.87 -5.40
N VAL A 219 -20.74 9.45 -4.16
CA VAL A 219 -20.06 10.24 -3.11
C VAL A 219 -18.57 10.03 -3.27
N GLN A 220 -17.78 11.10 -3.28
CA GLN A 220 -16.34 11.03 -3.55
C GLN A 220 -16.02 10.21 -4.83
N GLU A 221 -16.77 10.42 -5.89
CA GLU A 221 -16.67 9.65 -7.14
C GLU A 221 -15.29 9.81 -7.78
N ARG A 222 -14.50 8.72 -7.85
CA ARG A 222 -13.13 8.71 -8.40
C ARG A 222 -13.14 8.83 -9.92
N ASN A 223 -13.98 8.03 -10.57
CA ASN A 223 -14.01 7.88 -12.02
C ASN A 223 -15.44 7.89 -12.55
N PRO A 224 -16.05 9.08 -12.83
CA PRO A 224 -17.44 9.19 -13.27
C PRO A 224 -17.81 8.39 -14.54
N HIS A 225 -16.80 7.96 -15.30
CA HIS A 225 -16.97 7.24 -16.56
C HIS A 225 -16.77 5.72 -16.43
N MET A 226 -16.47 5.22 -15.21
CA MET A 226 -16.19 3.80 -14.98
C MET A 226 -17.34 3.10 -14.28
N THR A 227 -17.60 1.88 -14.73
CA THR A 227 -18.53 0.94 -14.12
C THR A 227 -17.75 -0.24 -13.53
N ARG A 228 -18.42 -1.16 -12.83
CA ARG A 228 -17.84 -2.41 -12.33
C ARG A 228 -17.01 -3.12 -13.40
N VAL A 229 -17.54 -3.31 -14.60
CA VAL A 229 -16.83 -3.99 -15.71
C VAL A 229 -15.55 -3.27 -16.12
N HIS A 230 -15.53 -1.94 -16.11
CA HIS A 230 -14.31 -1.18 -16.41
C HIS A 230 -13.24 -1.37 -15.35
N TYR A 231 -13.60 -1.44 -14.05
CA TYR A 231 -12.65 -1.71 -12.97
C TYR A 231 -12.12 -3.14 -13.04
N GLU A 232 -13.00 -4.13 -13.21
CA GLU A 232 -12.60 -5.55 -13.35
C GLU A 232 -11.65 -5.75 -14.54
N LYS A 233 -11.93 -5.10 -15.67
CA LYS A 233 -11.02 -5.09 -16.81
C LYS A 233 -9.67 -4.44 -16.47
N ALA A 234 -9.66 -3.30 -15.80
CA ALA A 234 -8.42 -2.63 -15.39
C ALA A 234 -7.60 -3.48 -14.41
N PHE A 235 -8.25 -4.17 -13.48
CA PHE A 235 -7.57 -5.08 -12.55
C PHE A 235 -6.96 -6.29 -13.29
N ALA A 236 -7.69 -6.88 -14.24
CA ALA A 236 -7.18 -7.95 -15.06
C ALA A 236 -5.98 -7.49 -15.92
N ASP A 237 -6.12 -6.35 -16.60
CA ASP A 237 -5.13 -5.87 -17.56
C ASP A 237 -3.84 -5.38 -16.88
N TYR A 238 -3.95 -4.58 -15.80
CA TYR A 238 -2.80 -3.91 -15.19
C TYR A 238 -2.22 -4.64 -13.99
N LEU A 239 -3.03 -5.39 -13.22
CA LEU A 239 -2.62 -6.04 -11.98
C LEU A 239 -2.54 -7.57 -12.10
N ALA A 240 -2.97 -8.14 -13.23
CA ALA A 240 -3.17 -9.58 -13.44
C ALA A 240 -4.09 -10.20 -12.38
N ALA A 241 -5.12 -9.47 -11.98
CA ALA A 241 -6.14 -9.89 -11.02
C ALA A 241 -7.53 -9.95 -11.67
N PRO A 242 -7.80 -10.97 -12.50
CA PRO A 242 -9.06 -11.08 -13.23
C PRO A 242 -10.26 -11.43 -12.35
N HIS A 243 -10.03 -11.91 -11.13
CA HIS A 243 -11.09 -12.31 -10.21
C HIS A 243 -11.27 -11.26 -9.11
N THR A 244 -12.40 -10.53 -9.14
CA THR A 244 -12.67 -9.45 -8.19
C THR A 244 -13.75 -9.84 -7.19
N ILE A 245 -13.44 -9.72 -5.91
CA ILE A 245 -14.41 -9.85 -4.81
C ILE A 245 -14.81 -8.45 -4.35
N TRP A 246 -16.08 -8.11 -4.52
CA TRP A 246 -16.65 -6.83 -4.17
C TRP A 246 -17.28 -6.86 -2.78
N LEU A 247 -16.68 -6.16 -1.82
CA LEU A 247 -17.30 -5.84 -0.55
C LEU A 247 -18.28 -4.67 -0.69
N GLY A 248 -19.05 -4.40 0.35
CA GLY A 248 -20.05 -3.34 0.34
C GLY A 248 -19.52 -2.02 0.86
N ARG A 249 -19.94 -1.68 2.08
CA ARG A 249 -19.65 -0.41 2.76
C ARG A 249 -18.46 -0.54 3.68
N GLY A 250 -17.75 0.60 3.86
CA GLY A 250 -16.66 0.78 4.81
C GLY A 250 -17.11 0.96 6.27
N ILE A 251 -16.18 1.42 7.11
CA ILE A 251 -16.40 1.69 8.54
C ILE A 251 -16.70 3.17 8.79
N VAL A 252 -17.30 3.45 9.93
CA VAL A 252 -17.58 4.82 10.39
C VAL A 252 -16.27 5.56 10.64
N GLY A 253 -16.23 6.81 10.18
CA GLY A 253 -15.07 7.69 10.33
C GLY A 253 -14.05 7.59 9.20
N ASP A 254 -14.15 6.60 8.33
CA ASP A 254 -13.29 6.46 7.17
C ASP A 254 -13.49 7.63 6.19
N ASP A 255 -12.39 8.38 5.99
CA ASP A 255 -12.35 9.56 5.15
C ASP A 255 -12.17 9.25 3.66
N THR A 256 -11.74 8.02 3.38
CA THR A 256 -11.49 7.53 2.03
C THR A 256 -12.75 7.03 1.33
N HIS A 257 -13.85 6.90 2.07
CA HIS A 257 -15.13 6.41 1.60
C HIS A 257 -15.09 4.92 1.20
N GLY A 258 -14.70 4.07 2.14
CA GLY A 258 -14.80 2.63 2.03
C GLY A 258 -13.57 1.92 1.50
N HIS A 259 -12.37 2.35 1.88
CA HIS A 259 -11.15 1.58 1.56
C HIS A 259 -11.20 0.18 2.14
N VAL A 260 -10.76 -0.80 1.36
CA VAL A 260 -10.79 -2.22 1.78
C VAL A 260 -9.75 -2.53 2.84
N ASP A 261 -8.65 -1.77 2.91
CA ASP A 261 -7.57 -1.97 3.87
C ASP A 261 -7.95 -1.64 5.33
N ASP A 262 -9.12 -1.04 5.54
CA ASP A 262 -9.75 -0.89 6.85
C ASP A 262 -10.77 -2.00 7.18
N LEU A 263 -11.05 -2.92 6.24
CA LEU A 263 -12.12 -3.92 6.35
C LEU A 263 -11.61 -5.34 6.32
N ALA A 264 -10.78 -5.66 5.32
CA ALA A 264 -10.36 -7.02 5.03
C ALA A 264 -9.04 -7.05 4.27
N ARG A 265 -8.17 -8.00 4.60
CA ARG A 265 -6.84 -8.15 4.01
C ARG A 265 -6.55 -9.62 3.73
N PHE A 266 -5.95 -9.91 2.59
CA PHE A 266 -5.31 -11.21 2.38
C PHE A 266 -4.08 -11.35 3.30
N VAL A 267 -3.94 -12.51 3.91
CA VAL A 267 -2.78 -12.90 4.74
C VAL A 267 -2.07 -14.13 4.19
N SER A 268 -2.72 -14.81 3.27
CA SER A 268 -2.17 -15.86 2.42
C SER A 268 -2.95 -15.92 1.09
N LYS A 269 -2.55 -16.82 0.20
CA LYS A 269 -3.19 -16.98 -1.10
C LYS A 269 -4.70 -17.23 -1.02
N ASP A 270 -5.17 -17.87 0.04
CA ASP A 270 -6.55 -18.34 0.23
C ASP A 270 -7.18 -17.89 1.56
N THR A 271 -6.47 -17.14 2.38
CA THR A 271 -6.94 -16.72 3.70
C THR A 271 -7.09 -15.20 3.76
N VAL A 272 -8.25 -14.75 4.23
CA VAL A 272 -8.61 -13.34 4.41
C VAL A 272 -8.91 -13.08 5.90
N VAL A 273 -8.23 -12.09 6.47
CA VAL A 273 -8.65 -11.47 7.73
C VAL A 273 -9.73 -10.45 7.43
N THR A 274 -10.81 -10.46 8.21
CA THR A 274 -11.87 -9.46 8.11
C THR A 274 -12.27 -8.93 9.49
N MET A 275 -12.57 -7.63 9.52
CA MET A 275 -13.05 -6.99 10.72
C MET A 275 -14.51 -7.35 10.97
N VAL A 276 -14.87 -7.56 12.24
CA VAL A 276 -16.25 -7.80 12.69
C VAL A 276 -16.60 -6.89 13.87
N GLU A 277 -17.84 -6.44 13.93
CA GLU A 277 -18.36 -5.70 15.09
C GLU A 277 -19.48 -6.52 15.75
N PRO A 278 -19.20 -7.11 16.94
CA PRO A 278 -20.18 -7.95 17.62
C PRO A 278 -21.32 -7.16 18.25
N ASN A 279 -21.12 -5.89 18.60
CA ASN A 279 -22.15 -5.05 19.19
C ASN A 279 -23.19 -4.63 18.14
N SER A 280 -24.39 -5.19 18.19
CA SER A 280 -25.48 -4.90 17.26
C SER A 280 -25.98 -3.44 17.29
N GLN A 281 -25.63 -2.69 18.31
CA GLN A 281 -25.97 -1.26 18.43
C GLN A 281 -24.90 -0.34 17.83
N ASP A 282 -23.74 -0.89 17.43
CA ASP A 282 -22.69 -0.13 16.77
C ASP A 282 -23.00 0.04 15.27
N GLU A 283 -22.77 1.22 14.75
CA GLU A 283 -23.01 1.57 13.35
C GLU A 283 -22.22 0.67 12.37
N ASN A 284 -21.05 0.15 12.79
CA ASN A 284 -20.23 -0.75 11.99
C ASN A 284 -20.79 -2.18 11.91
N HIS A 285 -21.68 -2.60 12.83
CA HIS A 285 -22.19 -3.96 12.89
C HIS A 285 -22.84 -4.41 11.56
N GLY A 286 -23.76 -3.62 11.04
CA GLY A 286 -24.50 -3.94 9.82
C GLY A 286 -23.59 -4.08 8.59
N PRO A 287 -22.79 -3.05 8.26
CA PRO A 287 -21.85 -3.09 7.14
C PRO A 287 -20.84 -4.25 7.22
N LEU A 288 -20.17 -4.43 8.36
CA LEU A 288 -19.17 -5.48 8.52
C LEU A 288 -19.77 -6.89 8.45
N ARG A 289 -20.95 -7.10 9.03
CA ARG A 289 -21.69 -8.37 8.91
C ARG A 289 -22.08 -8.66 7.45
N ALA A 290 -22.45 -7.65 6.67
CA ALA A 290 -22.74 -7.82 5.25
C ALA A 290 -21.49 -8.19 4.46
N ASN A 291 -20.34 -7.56 4.77
CA ASN A 291 -19.06 -7.88 4.14
C ASN A 291 -18.58 -9.30 4.51
N LEU A 292 -18.72 -9.71 5.76
CA LEU A 292 -18.40 -11.09 6.19
C LEU A 292 -19.19 -12.13 5.38
N ARG A 293 -20.51 -11.93 5.19
CA ARG A 293 -21.33 -12.84 4.37
C ARG A 293 -20.85 -12.90 2.91
N ARG A 294 -20.44 -11.77 2.34
CA ARG A 294 -19.89 -11.72 0.97
C ARG A 294 -18.59 -12.52 0.88
N LEU A 295 -17.70 -12.40 1.85
CA LEU A 295 -16.45 -13.15 1.92
C LEU A 295 -16.67 -14.65 2.08
N GLN A 296 -17.60 -15.06 2.96
CA GLN A 296 -17.95 -16.47 3.16
C GLN A 296 -18.55 -17.14 1.90
N ALA A 297 -19.28 -16.35 1.09
CA ALA A 297 -19.84 -16.81 -0.19
C ALA A 297 -18.83 -16.75 -1.34
N ALA A 298 -17.74 -15.99 -1.19
CA ALA A 298 -16.77 -15.77 -2.26
C ALA A 298 -15.94 -17.02 -2.56
N ARG A 299 -15.34 -17.01 -3.74
CA ARG A 299 -14.36 -18.00 -4.19
C ARG A 299 -13.11 -17.25 -4.63
N ASP A 300 -11.98 -17.95 -4.66
CA ASP A 300 -10.74 -17.43 -5.25
C ASP A 300 -10.76 -17.57 -6.79
N GLN A 301 -9.68 -17.18 -7.44
CA GLN A 301 -9.49 -17.29 -8.89
C GLN A 301 -9.53 -18.75 -9.42
N ASP A 302 -9.36 -19.73 -8.54
CA ASP A 302 -9.41 -21.17 -8.85
C ASP A 302 -10.80 -21.78 -8.53
N GLY A 303 -11.78 -20.97 -8.07
CA GLY A 303 -13.12 -21.40 -7.67
C GLY A 303 -13.19 -22.04 -6.28
N ARG A 304 -12.13 -21.94 -5.45
CA ARG A 304 -12.07 -22.51 -4.10
C ARG A 304 -12.63 -21.54 -3.06
N PRO A 305 -13.25 -22.03 -1.99
CA PRO A 305 -13.67 -21.17 -0.88
C PRO A 305 -12.47 -20.55 -0.18
N LEU A 306 -12.64 -19.33 0.31
CA LEU A 306 -11.65 -18.65 1.13
C LEU A 306 -11.75 -19.10 2.60
N THR A 307 -10.62 -19.16 3.28
CA THR A 307 -10.56 -19.21 4.74
C THR A 307 -10.74 -17.81 5.29
N ILE A 308 -11.77 -17.62 6.14
CA ILE A 308 -12.07 -16.30 6.70
C ILE A 308 -11.72 -16.30 8.19
N VAL A 309 -10.85 -15.37 8.59
CA VAL A 309 -10.44 -15.15 9.98
C VAL A 309 -11.01 -13.82 10.45
N GLU A 310 -11.82 -13.89 11.51
CA GLU A 310 -12.51 -12.73 12.05
C GLU A 310 -11.68 -12.07 13.16
N ILE A 311 -11.49 -10.76 13.08
CA ILE A 311 -10.90 -9.95 14.17
C ILE A 311 -11.94 -8.92 14.61
N PRO A 312 -12.28 -8.83 15.91
CA PRO A 312 -13.22 -7.83 16.39
C PRO A 312 -12.62 -6.42 16.24
N MET A 313 -13.46 -5.45 15.87
CA MET A 313 -13.09 -4.04 15.85
C MET A 313 -12.52 -3.59 17.20
N PRO A 314 -11.60 -2.61 17.23
CA PRO A 314 -11.31 -1.91 18.48
C PRO A 314 -12.56 -1.19 18.98
N GLN A 315 -12.71 -1.06 20.30
CA GLN A 315 -13.75 -0.19 20.85
C GLN A 315 -13.58 1.22 20.28
N PRO A 316 -14.66 1.97 20.06
CA PRO A 316 -14.61 3.26 19.38
C PRO A 316 -13.49 4.18 19.90
N VAL A 317 -12.64 4.63 18.99
CA VAL A 317 -11.66 5.68 19.26
C VAL A 317 -12.31 7.00 18.87
N VAL A 318 -12.49 7.87 19.87
CA VAL A 318 -13.18 9.16 19.68
C VAL A 318 -12.24 10.28 20.10
N PHE A 319 -12.11 11.30 19.26
CA PHE A 319 -11.40 12.52 19.58
C PHE A 319 -12.21 13.74 19.12
N GLU A 320 -12.33 14.76 19.96
CA GLU A 320 -13.15 15.97 19.70
C GLU A 320 -14.57 15.65 19.22
N GLY A 321 -15.20 14.62 19.82
CA GLY A 321 -16.56 14.18 19.49
C GLY A 321 -16.68 13.43 18.15
N ARG A 322 -15.60 13.23 17.43
CA ARG A 322 -15.56 12.50 16.16
C ARG A 322 -15.05 11.08 16.36
N ARG A 323 -15.77 10.08 15.89
CA ARG A 323 -15.29 8.70 15.81
C ARG A 323 -14.24 8.59 14.69
N LEU A 324 -13.12 7.98 15.01
CA LEU A 324 -11.99 7.80 14.09
C LEU A 324 -12.04 6.40 13.47
N PRO A 325 -11.48 6.20 12.24
CA PRO A 325 -11.52 4.94 11.52
C PRO A 325 -10.46 3.95 12.04
N ALA A 326 -10.46 3.70 13.35
CA ALA A 326 -9.55 2.76 13.96
C ALA A 326 -9.90 1.33 13.53
N SER A 327 -8.94 0.66 12.88
CA SER A 327 -9.09 -0.71 12.40
C SER A 327 -7.79 -1.48 12.53
N TYR A 328 -7.88 -2.74 13.02
CA TYR A 328 -6.72 -3.64 13.04
C TYR A 328 -6.37 -4.16 11.64
N ALA A 329 -7.28 -4.08 10.64
CA ALA A 329 -6.98 -4.46 9.26
C ALA A 329 -5.92 -3.56 8.59
N ASN A 330 -5.71 -2.36 9.13
CA ASN A 330 -4.71 -1.41 8.59
C ASN A 330 -3.28 -1.74 9.05
N PHE A 331 -2.95 -3.04 9.23
CA PHE A 331 -1.58 -3.51 9.47
C PHE A 331 -0.77 -3.49 8.17
N TYR A 332 0.57 -3.45 8.31
CA TYR A 332 1.50 -3.52 7.20
C TYR A 332 2.41 -4.74 7.30
N ILE A 333 2.50 -5.53 6.22
CA ILE A 333 3.33 -6.73 6.15
C ILE A 333 4.66 -6.36 5.48
N ALA A 334 5.76 -6.46 6.23
CA ALA A 334 7.11 -6.24 5.73
C ALA A 334 7.94 -7.53 5.83
N ASN A 335 9.18 -7.51 5.34
CA ASN A 335 10.09 -8.64 5.50
C ASN A 335 10.36 -8.88 7.00
N GLY A 336 10.01 -10.05 7.50
CA GLY A 336 10.28 -10.46 8.88
C GLY A 336 9.40 -9.83 9.97
N VAL A 337 8.59 -8.80 9.66
CA VAL A 337 7.71 -8.14 10.64
C VAL A 337 6.33 -7.83 10.06
N VAL A 338 5.34 -7.72 10.94
CA VAL A 338 4.03 -7.12 10.67
C VAL A 338 3.83 -5.96 11.64
N LEU A 339 3.66 -4.75 11.11
CA LEU A 339 3.36 -3.58 11.93
C LEU A 339 1.85 -3.52 12.14
N ALA A 340 1.41 -3.75 13.36
CA ALA A 340 -0.01 -3.82 13.72
C ALA A 340 -0.44 -2.56 14.50
N PRO A 341 -1.44 -1.80 14.04
CA PRO A 341 -1.95 -0.67 14.80
C PRO A 341 -2.65 -1.15 16.07
N VAL A 342 -2.37 -0.51 17.22
CA VAL A 342 -3.05 -0.75 18.48
C VAL A 342 -3.55 0.57 19.08
N PHE A 343 -4.64 0.51 19.87
CA PHE A 343 -5.39 1.69 20.27
C PHE A 343 -5.61 1.77 21.80
N ASN A 344 -4.88 0.97 22.60
CA ASN A 344 -5.11 0.79 24.04
C ASN A 344 -6.55 0.35 24.33
N ARG A 345 -7.00 -0.68 23.62
CA ARG A 345 -8.33 -1.28 23.73
C ARG A 345 -8.21 -2.77 24.06
N ALA A 346 -9.25 -3.32 24.68
CA ALA A 346 -9.27 -4.73 25.09
C ALA A 346 -9.01 -5.69 23.92
N ASN A 347 -9.49 -5.35 22.74
CA ASN A 347 -9.35 -6.19 21.54
C ASN A 347 -7.94 -6.12 20.89
N ASP A 348 -7.05 -5.20 21.32
CA ASP A 348 -5.66 -5.14 20.82
C ASP A 348 -4.97 -6.50 20.97
N ARG A 349 -5.15 -7.14 22.13
CA ARG A 349 -4.55 -8.46 22.40
C ARG A 349 -5.10 -9.56 21.49
N VAL A 350 -6.40 -9.54 21.21
CA VAL A 350 -7.03 -10.49 20.29
C VAL A 350 -6.45 -10.31 18.89
N ALA A 351 -6.38 -9.09 18.40
CA ALA A 351 -5.83 -8.78 17.08
C ALA A 351 -4.37 -9.22 16.97
N LEU A 352 -3.52 -8.89 17.94
CA LEU A 352 -2.11 -9.25 17.95
C LEU A 352 -1.89 -10.77 17.97
N ASN A 353 -2.64 -11.51 18.80
CA ASN A 353 -2.54 -12.96 18.89
C ASN A 353 -2.98 -13.61 17.56
N THR A 354 -4.10 -13.16 16.98
CA THR A 354 -4.58 -13.67 15.69
C THR A 354 -3.56 -13.42 14.58
N LEU A 355 -2.98 -12.22 14.52
CA LEU A 355 -1.92 -11.93 13.54
C LEU A 355 -0.67 -12.79 13.77
N ALA A 356 -0.29 -13.07 15.02
CA ALA A 356 0.86 -13.93 15.33
C ALA A 356 0.63 -15.39 14.87
N GLU A 357 -0.59 -15.90 14.97
CA GLU A 357 -0.95 -17.21 14.45
C GLU A 357 -0.92 -17.26 12.92
N LEU A 358 -1.34 -16.17 12.26
CA LEU A 358 -1.38 -16.07 10.79
C LEU A 358 0.02 -15.82 10.17
N PHE A 359 0.94 -15.21 10.89
CA PHE A 359 2.29 -14.89 10.42
C PHE A 359 3.38 -15.52 11.31
N PRO A 360 3.47 -16.88 11.41
CA PRO A 360 4.40 -17.55 12.34
C PRO A 360 5.87 -17.29 12.05
N THR A 361 6.21 -16.78 10.86
CA THR A 361 7.58 -16.45 10.45
C THR A 361 7.91 -14.96 10.57
N ARG A 362 6.97 -14.15 11.05
CA ARG A 362 7.13 -12.70 11.21
C ARG A 362 6.88 -12.27 12.65
N GLU A 363 7.65 -11.32 13.13
CA GLU A 363 7.39 -10.69 14.40
C GLU A 363 6.22 -9.70 14.28
N ILE A 364 5.24 -9.78 15.18
CA ILE A 364 4.12 -8.83 15.23
C ILE A 364 4.51 -7.67 16.12
N ILE A 365 4.67 -6.51 15.53
CA ILE A 365 5.07 -5.29 16.22
C ILE A 365 3.86 -4.41 16.46
N PRO A 366 3.39 -4.26 17.72
CA PRO A 366 2.32 -3.33 18.04
C PRO A 366 2.82 -1.88 17.93
N ILE A 367 2.17 -1.08 17.12
CA ILE A 367 2.42 0.36 16.99
C ILE A 367 1.24 1.13 17.56
N TYR A 368 1.47 1.86 18.66
CA TYR A 368 0.43 2.68 19.23
C TYR A 368 -0.05 3.76 18.25
N SER A 369 -1.31 3.67 17.89
CA SER A 369 -1.93 4.47 16.83
C SER A 369 -3.03 5.40 17.34
N GLY A 370 -3.20 5.54 18.65
CA GLY A 370 -4.28 6.37 19.22
C GLY A 370 -4.19 7.85 18.84
N ASP A 371 -2.98 8.43 18.78
CA ASP A 371 -2.78 9.79 18.27
C ASP A 371 -2.60 9.80 16.74
N PHE A 372 -2.01 8.72 16.18
CA PHE A 372 -1.74 8.62 14.76
C PHE A 372 -3.02 8.57 13.92
N ILE A 373 -4.03 7.83 14.39
CA ILE A 373 -5.32 7.65 13.71
C ILE A 373 -6.14 8.94 13.59
N TRP A 374 -5.76 10.00 14.29
CA TRP A 374 -6.34 11.33 14.10
C TRP A 374 -6.11 11.87 12.69
N GLY A 375 -5.05 11.41 12.01
CA GLY A 375 -4.79 11.65 10.60
C GLY A 375 -5.66 10.83 9.65
N LEU A 376 -6.55 9.98 10.17
CA LEU A 376 -7.55 9.18 9.45
C LEU A 376 -6.96 8.02 8.62
N GLY A 377 -5.78 7.54 9.01
CA GLY A 377 -5.11 6.38 8.44
C GLY A 377 -4.14 5.78 9.44
N ALA A 378 -3.65 4.57 9.20
CA ALA A 378 -2.69 3.89 10.04
C ALA A 378 -1.51 3.31 9.24
N MET A 379 -0.99 2.14 9.63
CA MET A 379 0.28 1.60 9.12
C MET A 379 0.25 1.32 7.62
N HIS A 380 -0.82 0.72 7.12
CA HIS A 380 -0.95 0.41 5.70
C HIS A 380 -1.09 1.67 4.84
N CYS A 381 -1.94 2.61 5.25
CA CYS A 381 -2.19 3.86 4.51
C CYS A 381 -0.93 4.70 4.28
N MET A 382 0.04 4.68 5.21
CA MET A 382 1.25 5.49 5.10
C MET A 382 2.41 4.80 4.37
N THR A 383 2.35 3.49 4.17
CA THR A 383 3.41 2.68 3.59
C THR A 383 3.11 2.29 2.15
N GLN A 384 4.16 2.09 1.35
CA GLN A 384 4.06 1.46 0.04
C GLN A 384 5.22 0.51 -0.14
N GLN A 385 4.94 -0.77 -0.34
CA GLN A 385 5.97 -1.77 -0.60
C GLN A 385 6.52 -1.68 -2.02
N GLN A 386 7.81 -1.94 -2.15
CA GLN A 386 8.49 -2.21 -3.41
C GLN A 386 8.99 -3.64 -3.38
N HIS A 387 8.37 -4.53 -4.14
CA HIS A 387 8.75 -5.94 -4.15
C HIS A 387 10.12 -6.18 -4.79
N LEU A 388 10.76 -7.28 -4.42
CA LEU A 388 11.96 -7.76 -5.10
C LEU A 388 11.62 -8.19 -6.52
N ALA A 389 12.53 -7.88 -7.43
CA ALA A 389 12.46 -8.34 -8.79
C ALA A 389 12.68 -9.87 -8.87
N GLY A 390 11.77 -10.60 -9.54
CA GLY A 390 11.91 -12.05 -9.74
C GLY A 390 11.63 -12.90 -8.49
N GLY A 391 10.94 -12.35 -7.49
CA GLY A 391 10.46 -13.12 -6.32
C GLY A 391 9.51 -14.25 -6.78
N HIS A 392 9.83 -15.49 -6.38
CA HIS A 392 8.97 -16.64 -6.61
C HIS A 392 7.94 -16.69 -5.47
N PRO A 393 6.62 -16.87 -5.73
CA PRO A 393 5.60 -16.92 -4.69
C PRO A 393 5.77 -18.09 -3.69
N ASP A 394 6.60 -19.08 -4.03
CA ASP A 394 6.76 -20.33 -3.26
C ASP A 394 8.11 -20.45 -2.52
N LYS A 395 8.87 -19.36 -2.36
CA LYS A 395 10.06 -19.38 -1.49
C LYS A 395 9.85 -18.45 -0.29
N PRO A 396 9.90 -19.01 0.95
CA PRO A 396 9.79 -18.24 2.17
C PRO A 396 10.93 -17.25 2.35
#